data_d1eb18b105ebb36d5d08f547435bb8c5
#
_entry.id   d1eb18b105ebb36d5d08f547435bb8c5
#
_cell.length_a   1.000
_cell.length_b   1.000
_cell.length_c   1.000
_cell.angle_alpha   90.00
_cell.angle_beta   90.00
_cell.angle_gamma   90.00
#
_symmetry.space_group_name_H-M   'P 1'
#
loop_
_entity.id
_entity.type
_entity.pdbx_description
1 polymer ?
#
loop_
_entity_poly.entity_id
_entity_poly.type
_entity_poly.pdbx_seq_one_letter_code
_entity_poly.pdbx_strand_id
1 'polypeptide(L)'
;MNIPIIALSQLNRGVEARQGVEGKRPQLADLRESGAIEQDADMVCFIHRPEYYKITEDERGNSLIGLAEIIIAKHRNGAVGDVRLRFKSEFAKFMNVEEDIAVREFSSTMNGGDPMPPIPSPGADFLSQGSSNEVPF
;
A
#
# COMPACT_ATOMS: atom_id res chain seq x y z
N MET A 1 14.49 -34.33 0.06
CA MET A 1 15.10 -33.00 -0.07
C MET A 1 14.32 -32.03 0.77
N ASN A 2 14.96 -31.32 1.68
CA ASN A 2 14.34 -30.25 2.48
C ASN A 2 14.62 -28.88 1.84
N ILE A 3 14.08 -28.67 0.65
CA ILE A 3 14.25 -27.43 -0.10
C ILE A 3 12.86 -26.82 -0.29
N PRO A 4 12.62 -25.53 0.09
CA PRO A 4 11.39 -24.85 -0.26
C PRO A 4 11.34 -24.58 -1.76
N ILE A 5 10.19 -24.85 -2.38
CA ILE A 5 9.95 -24.61 -3.80
C ILE A 5 8.76 -23.67 -3.91
N ILE A 6 8.95 -22.55 -4.62
CA ILE A 6 7.89 -21.61 -4.98
C ILE A 6 7.64 -21.75 -6.48
N ALA A 7 6.45 -22.18 -6.85
CA ALA A 7 6.02 -22.29 -8.24
C ALA A 7 5.02 -21.16 -8.57
N LEU A 8 5.20 -20.51 -9.71
CA LEU A 8 4.28 -19.52 -10.22
C LEU A 8 3.36 -20.17 -11.25
N SER A 9 2.08 -19.99 -11.10
CA SER A 9 1.06 -20.50 -12.00
C SER A 9 0.13 -19.37 -12.45
N GLN A 10 -0.26 -19.42 -13.72
CA GLN A 10 -1.24 -18.50 -14.27
C GLN A 10 -2.66 -19.00 -13.95
N LEU A 11 -3.55 -18.08 -13.61
CA LEU A 11 -4.97 -18.38 -13.42
C LEU A 11 -5.69 -18.58 -14.75
N ASN A 12 -6.78 -19.33 -14.70
CA ASN A 12 -7.70 -19.45 -15.83
C ASN A 12 -8.30 -18.07 -16.15
N ARG A 13 -8.37 -17.73 -17.42
CA ARG A 13 -8.98 -16.48 -17.91
C ARG A 13 -10.46 -16.31 -17.55
N GLY A 14 -11.12 -17.39 -17.18
CA GLY A 14 -12.50 -17.32 -16.68
C GLY A 14 -12.72 -16.38 -15.50
N VAL A 15 -11.68 -16.13 -14.70
CA VAL A 15 -11.72 -15.14 -13.61
C VAL A 15 -11.98 -13.73 -14.14
N GLU A 16 -11.41 -13.37 -15.29
CA GLU A 16 -11.56 -12.07 -15.91
C GLU A 16 -12.98 -11.81 -16.43
N ALA A 17 -13.69 -12.87 -16.78
CA ALA A 17 -15.07 -12.80 -17.27
C ALA A 17 -16.12 -12.60 -16.17
N ARG A 18 -15.78 -12.87 -14.90
CA ARG A 18 -16.70 -12.73 -13.78
C ARG A 18 -16.96 -11.25 -13.50
N GLN A 19 -18.14 -10.96 -12.94
CA GLN A 19 -18.55 -9.60 -12.61
C GLN A 19 -18.40 -9.33 -11.10
N GLY A 20 -18.20 -8.04 -10.77
CA GLY A 20 -18.09 -7.57 -9.39
C GLY A 20 -16.72 -7.83 -8.74
N VAL A 21 -16.50 -7.20 -7.60
CA VAL A 21 -15.25 -7.32 -6.82
C VAL A 21 -15.05 -8.76 -6.37
N GLU A 22 -16.07 -9.34 -5.73
CA GLU A 22 -16.03 -10.70 -5.21
C GLU A 22 -15.94 -11.75 -6.32
N GLY A 23 -16.64 -11.53 -7.45
CA GLY A 23 -16.60 -12.45 -8.59
C GLY A 23 -15.21 -12.60 -9.20
N LYS A 24 -14.41 -11.54 -9.18
CA LYS A 24 -13.04 -11.52 -9.72
C LYS A 24 -11.97 -11.97 -8.72
N ARG A 25 -12.35 -12.30 -7.49
CA ARG A 25 -11.41 -12.91 -6.54
C ARG A 25 -11.03 -14.32 -6.99
N PRO A 26 -9.73 -14.64 -7.07
CA PRO A 26 -9.26 -15.97 -7.42
C PRO A 26 -9.69 -17.02 -6.39
N GLN A 27 -9.97 -18.21 -6.88
CA GLN A 27 -10.34 -19.37 -6.08
C GLN A 27 -9.53 -20.59 -6.51
N LEU A 28 -9.46 -21.61 -5.67
CA LEU A 28 -8.76 -22.87 -5.99
C LEU A 28 -9.26 -23.51 -7.29
N ALA A 29 -10.56 -23.38 -7.58
CA ALA A 29 -11.14 -23.85 -8.83
C ALA A 29 -10.55 -23.20 -10.08
N ASP A 30 -9.93 -22.03 -9.96
CA ASP A 30 -9.32 -21.30 -11.07
C ASP A 30 -7.94 -21.86 -11.45
N LEU A 31 -7.40 -22.76 -10.63
CA LEU A 31 -6.21 -23.57 -10.92
C LEU A 31 -6.52 -24.90 -11.64
N ARG A 32 -7.74 -25.10 -12.09
CA ARG A 32 -8.21 -26.41 -12.60
C ARG A 32 -7.40 -27.01 -13.74
N GLU A 33 -6.76 -26.20 -14.54
CA GLU A 33 -5.82 -26.70 -15.56
C GLU A 33 -4.50 -27.19 -14.96
N SER A 34 -4.26 -26.86 -13.69
CA SER A 34 -3.11 -27.27 -12.88
C SER A 34 -3.55 -28.10 -11.67
N GLY A 35 -4.57 -28.96 -11.82
CA GLY A 35 -5.19 -29.70 -10.70
C GLY A 35 -4.21 -30.52 -9.86
N ALA A 36 -3.12 -30.98 -10.44
CA ALA A 36 -2.04 -31.62 -9.70
C ALA A 36 -1.35 -30.63 -8.73
N ILE A 37 -1.14 -29.38 -9.14
CA ILE A 37 -0.47 -28.35 -8.32
C ILE A 37 -1.29 -28.05 -7.09
N GLU A 38 -2.62 -27.94 -7.22
CA GLU A 38 -3.51 -27.70 -6.07
C GLU A 38 -3.42 -28.82 -5.03
N GLN A 39 -3.32 -30.08 -5.48
CA GLN A 39 -3.27 -31.24 -4.57
C GLN A 39 -1.91 -31.36 -3.88
N ASP A 40 -0.83 -31.16 -4.61
CA ASP A 40 0.53 -31.38 -4.15
C ASP A 40 1.11 -30.22 -3.34
N ALA A 41 0.64 -29.00 -3.60
CA ALA A 41 1.12 -27.81 -2.88
C ALA A 41 0.77 -27.84 -1.39
N ASP A 42 1.73 -27.49 -0.55
CA ASP A 42 1.51 -27.30 0.90
C ASP A 42 0.76 -26.02 1.18
N MET A 43 0.97 -25.00 0.36
CA MET A 43 0.31 -23.70 0.44
C MET A 43 -0.03 -23.20 -0.96
N VAL A 44 -1.21 -22.62 -1.11
CA VAL A 44 -1.64 -21.91 -2.33
C VAL A 44 -2.02 -20.49 -1.95
N CYS A 45 -1.33 -19.54 -2.56
CA CYS A 45 -1.61 -18.12 -2.38
C CYS A 45 -1.96 -17.48 -3.71
N PHE A 46 -3.00 -16.65 -3.71
CA PHE A 46 -3.33 -15.81 -4.86
C PHE A 46 -2.99 -14.36 -4.57
N ILE A 47 -2.59 -13.65 -5.61
CA ILE A 47 -2.43 -12.19 -5.58
C ILE A 47 -3.63 -11.60 -6.31
N HIS A 48 -4.46 -10.86 -5.59
CA HIS A 48 -5.62 -10.18 -6.13
C HIS A 48 -5.45 -8.68 -6.06
N ARG A 49 -5.63 -8.01 -7.19
CA ARG A 49 -5.56 -6.55 -7.32
C ARG A 49 -6.81 -6.07 -8.05
N PRO A 50 -7.80 -5.52 -7.35
CA PRO A 50 -9.03 -5.03 -7.97
C PRO A 50 -8.78 -3.99 -9.05
N GLU A 51 -7.83 -3.09 -8.85
CA GLU A 51 -7.44 -2.06 -9.80
C GLU A 51 -6.98 -2.62 -11.16
N TYR A 52 -6.35 -3.80 -11.17
CA TYR A 52 -5.97 -4.49 -12.41
C TYR A 52 -7.18 -4.77 -13.32
N TYR A 53 -8.33 -5.05 -12.70
CA TYR A 53 -9.60 -5.26 -13.37
C TYR A 53 -10.43 -3.98 -13.55
N LYS A 54 -9.81 -2.80 -13.31
CA LYS A 54 -10.48 -1.49 -13.38
C LYS A 54 -11.61 -1.32 -12.35
N ILE A 55 -11.54 -2.06 -11.26
CA ILE A 55 -12.46 -1.91 -10.13
C ILE A 55 -11.78 -0.98 -9.12
N THR A 56 -12.29 0.24 -9.02
CA THR A 56 -11.71 1.30 -8.20
C THR A 56 -12.44 1.51 -6.88
N GLU A 57 -13.66 0.98 -6.77
CA GLU A 57 -14.50 1.11 -5.58
C GLU A 57 -15.18 -0.22 -5.26
N ASP A 58 -15.44 -0.45 -3.97
CA ASP A 58 -16.23 -1.58 -3.51
C ASP A 58 -17.74 -1.24 -3.54
N GLU A 59 -18.60 -2.22 -3.21
CA GLU A 59 -20.06 -2.04 -3.14
C GLU A 59 -20.49 -0.99 -2.10
N ARG A 60 -19.60 -0.61 -1.19
CA ARG A 60 -19.85 0.37 -0.13
C ARG A 60 -19.27 1.76 -0.47
N GLY A 61 -18.68 1.92 -1.65
CA GLY A 61 -18.06 3.16 -2.09
C GLY A 61 -16.64 3.42 -1.54
N ASN A 62 -16.01 2.42 -0.93
CA ASN A 62 -14.63 2.57 -0.48
C ASN A 62 -13.66 2.42 -1.65
N SER A 63 -12.64 3.26 -1.68
CA SER A 63 -11.62 3.20 -2.73
C SER A 63 -10.75 1.95 -2.63
N LEU A 64 -10.65 1.23 -3.73
CA LEU A 64 -9.79 0.05 -3.91
C LEU A 64 -8.50 0.34 -4.67
N ILE A 65 -8.25 1.61 -4.98
CA ILE A 65 -7.06 2.05 -5.71
C ILE A 65 -5.80 1.72 -4.89
N GLY A 66 -4.85 1.05 -5.50
CA GLY A 66 -3.62 0.61 -4.85
C GLY A 66 -3.82 -0.49 -3.80
N LEU A 67 -5.02 -1.08 -3.69
CA LEU A 67 -5.23 -2.24 -2.82
C LEU A 67 -4.72 -3.50 -3.50
N ALA A 68 -4.04 -4.34 -2.73
CA ALA A 68 -3.70 -5.69 -3.10
C ALA A 68 -4.06 -6.64 -1.96
N GLU A 69 -4.50 -7.83 -2.30
CA GLU A 69 -4.81 -8.88 -1.33
C GLU A 69 -4.00 -10.13 -1.65
N ILE A 70 -3.34 -10.66 -0.64
CA ILE A 70 -2.74 -12.00 -0.69
C ILE A 70 -3.74 -12.95 -0.06
N ILE A 71 -4.35 -13.79 -0.88
CA ILE A 71 -5.38 -14.74 -0.46
C ILE A 71 -4.70 -16.08 -0.24
N ILE A 72 -4.60 -16.53 1.01
CA ILE A 72 -4.12 -17.85 1.39
C ILE A 72 -5.29 -18.82 1.28
N ALA A 73 -5.44 -19.44 0.11
CA ALA A 73 -6.58 -20.28 -0.21
C ALA A 73 -6.42 -21.74 0.27
N LYS A 74 -5.17 -22.20 0.40
CA LYS A 74 -4.84 -23.51 0.96
C LYS A 74 -3.59 -23.36 1.84
N HIS A 75 -3.63 -24.00 3.00
CA HIS A 75 -2.48 -24.13 3.88
C HIS A 75 -2.56 -25.45 4.64
N ARG A 76 -1.70 -26.40 4.32
CA ARG A 76 -1.74 -27.75 4.90
C ARG A 76 -1.56 -27.79 6.41
N ASN A 77 -0.70 -26.92 6.93
CA ASN A 77 -0.33 -26.90 8.36
C ASN A 77 -0.73 -25.61 9.07
N GLY A 78 -1.58 -24.76 8.48
CA GLY A 78 -1.96 -23.48 9.06
C GLY A 78 -3.34 -23.01 8.62
N ALA A 79 -3.67 -21.80 9.04
CA ALA A 79 -4.94 -21.17 8.70
C ALA A 79 -4.95 -20.60 7.27
N VAL A 80 -6.10 -20.59 6.66
CA VAL A 80 -6.39 -19.82 5.44
C VAL A 80 -6.85 -18.42 5.83
N GLY A 81 -6.69 -17.45 4.94
CA GLY A 81 -7.11 -16.07 5.20
C GLY A 81 -6.58 -15.11 4.17
N ASP A 82 -6.90 -13.84 4.36
CA ASP A 82 -6.55 -12.77 3.44
C ASP A 82 -5.67 -11.74 4.14
N VAL A 83 -4.62 -11.33 3.47
CA VAL A 83 -3.72 -10.26 3.93
C VAL A 83 -3.84 -9.08 2.98
N ARG A 84 -4.27 -7.94 3.50
CA ARG A 84 -4.37 -6.70 2.73
C ARG A 84 -3.06 -5.95 2.73
N LEU A 85 -2.64 -5.53 1.55
CA LEU A 85 -1.42 -4.77 1.30
C LEU A 85 -1.74 -3.56 0.42
N ARG A 86 -0.83 -2.62 0.39
CA ARG A 86 -0.80 -1.56 -0.63
C ARG A 86 0.18 -1.94 -1.73
N PHE A 87 -0.24 -1.72 -2.97
CA PHE A 87 0.60 -1.89 -4.14
C PHE A 87 0.85 -0.55 -4.82
N LYS A 88 2.11 -0.17 -4.89
CA LYS A 88 2.54 1.00 -5.67
C LYS A 88 3.00 0.55 -7.04
N SER A 89 2.18 0.82 -8.06
CA SER A 89 2.42 0.39 -9.44
C SER A 89 3.68 1.01 -10.05
N GLU A 90 4.00 2.25 -9.67
CA GLU A 90 5.19 2.97 -10.11
C GLU A 90 6.50 2.25 -9.77
N PHE A 91 6.52 1.54 -8.65
CA PHE A 91 7.69 0.82 -8.16
C PHE A 91 7.50 -0.70 -8.17
N ALA A 92 6.36 -1.20 -8.63
CA ALA A 92 5.95 -2.61 -8.53
C ALA A 92 6.16 -3.18 -7.11
N LYS A 93 5.85 -2.38 -6.07
CA LYS A 93 6.17 -2.66 -4.68
C LYS A 93 4.91 -2.87 -3.83
N PHE A 94 4.93 -3.95 -3.04
CA PHE A 94 3.95 -4.17 -1.98
C PHE A 94 4.42 -3.51 -0.68
N MET A 95 3.51 -2.91 0.06
CA MET A 95 3.75 -2.25 1.34
C MET A 95 2.64 -2.62 2.32
N ASN A 96 2.93 -2.52 3.62
CA ASN A 96 1.89 -2.63 4.62
C ASN A 96 0.93 -1.44 4.54
N VAL A 97 -0.35 -1.69 4.84
CA VAL A 97 -1.37 -0.62 4.82
C VAL A 97 -1.02 0.50 5.80
N GLU A 98 -0.51 0.15 6.98
CA GLU A 98 -0.12 1.10 8.02
C GLU A 98 1.05 2.00 7.61
N GLU A 99 2.05 1.44 6.94
CA GLU A 99 3.20 2.21 6.43
C GLU A 99 2.79 3.24 5.37
N ASP A 100 1.82 2.91 4.51
CA ASP A 100 1.34 3.84 3.49
C ASP A 100 0.58 5.02 4.11
N ILE A 101 -0.17 4.80 5.18
CA ILE A 101 -0.87 5.85 5.92
C ILE A 101 0.15 6.81 6.54
N ALA A 102 1.16 6.29 7.23
CA ALA A 102 2.21 7.10 7.85
C ALA A 102 2.96 7.98 6.84
N VAL A 103 3.29 7.43 5.66
CA VAL A 103 3.94 8.18 4.58
C VAL A 103 3.04 9.29 4.04
N ARG A 104 1.73 9.03 3.89
CA ARG A 104 0.78 10.03 3.41
C ARG A 104 0.59 11.17 4.40
N GLU A 105 0.47 10.87 5.69
CA GLU A 105 0.36 11.89 6.74
C GLU A 105 1.60 12.78 6.76
N PHE A 106 2.79 12.21 6.69
CA PHE A 106 4.04 12.96 6.65
C PHE A 106 4.14 13.86 5.41
N SER A 107 3.79 13.36 4.24
CA SER A 107 3.79 14.13 3.00
C SER A 107 2.75 15.26 3.03
N SER A 108 1.59 15.03 3.63
CA SER A 108 0.54 16.04 3.77
C SER A 108 0.98 17.19 4.68
N THR A 109 1.70 16.87 5.76
CA THR A 109 2.20 17.90 6.70
C THR A 109 3.30 18.77 6.08
N MET A 110 4.12 18.22 5.19
CA MET A 110 5.14 18.99 4.49
C MET A 110 4.60 19.90 3.38
N ASN A 111 3.43 19.56 2.81
CA ASN A 111 2.81 20.33 1.73
C ASN A 111 1.67 21.26 2.19
N GLY A 112 1.28 21.15 3.44
CA GLY A 112 0.40 22.11 4.09
C GLY A 112 1.21 23.35 4.45
N GLY A 113 1.31 24.27 3.49
CA GLY A 113 1.94 25.55 3.72
C GLY A 113 1.18 26.35 4.76
N ASP A 114 1.54 26.20 6.02
CA ASP A 114 1.39 27.33 6.92
C ASP A 114 2.29 28.44 6.37
N PRO A 115 1.73 29.66 6.18
CA PRO A 115 2.56 30.77 5.74
C PRO A 115 3.67 30.91 6.79
N MET A 116 4.91 30.75 6.33
CA MET A 116 6.09 31.00 7.14
C MET A 116 5.88 32.36 7.85
N PRO A 117 6.02 32.43 9.17
CA PRO A 117 5.98 33.70 9.84
C PRO A 117 7.03 34.61 9.17
N PRO A 118 6.71 35.88 8.93
CA PRO A 118 7.62 36.77 8.25
C PRO A 118 8.95 36.76 8.99
N ILE A 119 10.01 36.50 8.27
CA ILE A 119 11.38 36.56 8.79
C ILE A 119 11.57 38.00 9.25
N PRO A 120 11.87 38.25 10.53
CA PRO A 120 12.15 39.62 10.99
C PRO A 120 13.32 40.15 10.17
N SER A 121 13.12 41.28 9.50
CA SER A 121 14.16 41.92 8.71
C SER A 121 15.38 42.19 9.60
N PRO A 122 16.59 41.72 9.21
CA PRO A 122 17.79 42.06 9.97
C PRO A 122 18.03 43.56 9.81
N GLY A 123 17.60 44.35 10.76
CA GLY A 123 17.86 45.79 10.71
C GLY A 123 16.96 46.67 11.57
N ALA A 124 15.85 46.18 12.13
CA ALA A 124 14.97 47.06 12.89
C ALA A 124 15.40 47.30 14.34
N ASP A 125 16.25 46.46 14.90
CA ASP A 125 16.62 46.53 16.31
C ASP A 125 18.04 47.10 16.57
N PHE A 126 18.77 47.49 15.53
CA PHE A 126 20.11 47.98 15.73
C PHE A 126 20.24 49.50 15.94
N LEU A 127 19.11 50.23 15.79
CA LEU A 127 19.14 51.71 15.91
C LEU A 127 18.46 52.25 17.18
N SER A 128 17.94 51.40 18.06
CA SER A 128 17.32 51.86 19.29
C SER A 128 18.16 51.73 20.57
N GLN A 129 19.40 51.23 20.46
CA GLN A 129 20.35 51.18 21.55
C GLN A 129 21.58 52.08 21.27
N GLY A 130 21.32 53.29 20.93
CA GLY A 130 22.36 54.25 20.77
C GLY A 130 22.03 55.51 21.52
N SER A 131 22.28 55.55 22.77
CA SER A 131 22.73 56.68 23.53
C SER A 131 22.44 56.59 25.03
N SER A 132 23.33 56.00 25.72
CA SER A 132 23.72 56.41 27.07
C SER A 132 25.11 55.83 27.34
N ASN A 133 26.04 56.43 26.68
CA ASN A 133 27.43 56.19 26.99
C ASN A 133 27.84 57.22 28.01
N GLU A 134 27.44 57.05 29.24
CA GLU A 134 28.16 57.64 30.34
C GLU A 134 29.25 56.63 30.72
N VAL A 135 30.47 56.98 30.35
CA VAL A 135 31.65 56.31 30.84
C VAL A 135 31.90 56.80 32.23
N PRO A 136 31.79 55.96 33.28
CA PRO A 136 32.21 56.41 34.63
C PRO A 136 33.72 56.38 34.66
N PHE A 137 34.25 57.50 34.94
CA PHE A 137 35.59 57.56 35.50
C PHE A 137 35.47 57.44 37.00
#